data_e155108139574866636452feaff6e4de
#
_entry.id   e155108139574866636452feaff6e4de
#
_cell.length_a   1.000
_cell.length_b   1.000
_cell.length_c   1.000
_cell.angle_alpha   90.00
_cell.angle_beta   90.00
_cell.angle_gamma   90.00
#
_symmetry.space_group_name_H-M   'P 1'
#
loop_
_entity.id
_entity.type
_entity.pdbx_description
1 polymer ?
#
loop_
_entity_poly.entity_id
_entity_poly.type
_entity_poly.pdbx_seq_one_letter_code
_entity_poly.pdbx_strand_id
1 'polypeptide(L)'
;TQFSHFIDLLYWLLGDVSKITATRKNFAHNTIEFEDAGIVLFEMENGAIGTLNYTVNSFEKNMEGSFTVFAENGTVKIGGQYLNELEYCRVAGLTQPELPKGNPANAYGFYTGSMSNHDKVYENLMLALQNNGHEFADAAAGLKTVEIIQKIYKNSFE
;
A
#
# COMPACT_ATOMS: atom_id res chain seq x y z
N THR A 1 -10.29 -2.25 6.39
CA THR A 1 -9.39 -2.99 5.49
C THR A 1 -8.01 -2.39 5.52
N GLN A 2 -7.13 -2.98 6.31
CA GLN A 2 -5.77 -2.45 6.57
C GLN A 2 -4.90 -2.39 5.30
N PHE A 3 -5.13 -3.30 4.36
CA PHE A 3 -4.33 -3.39 3.15
C PHE A 3 -4.82 -2.51 1.98
N SER A 4 -5.90 -1.76 2.12
CA SER A 4 -6.45 -0.91 1.04
C SER A 4 -5.42 0.09 0.49
N HIS A 5 -4.59 0.66 1.37
CA HIS A 5 -3.52 1.57 0.95
C HIS A 5 -2.47 0.90 0.06
N PHE A 6 -2.17 -0.38 0.32
CA PHE A 6 -1.24 -1.15 -0.53
C PHE A 6 -1.85 -1.47 -1.89
N ILE A 7 -3.16 -1.71 -1.96
CA ILE A 7 -3.87 -1.90 -3.23
C ILE A 7 -3.90 -0.60 -4.03
N ASP A 8 -4.12 0.53 -3.37
CA ASP A 8 -4.07 1.84 -3.99
C ASP A 8 -2.69 2.15 -4.57
N LEU A 9 -1.63 1.92 -3.81
CA LEU A 9 -0.25 2.04 -4.26
C LEU A 9 0.07 1.08 -5.42
N LEU A 10 -0.41 -0.16 -5.38
CA LEU A 10 -0.23 -1.13 -6.45
C LEU A 10 -0.84 -0.60 -7.76
N TYR A 11 -2.10 -0.16 -7.69
CA TYR A 11 -2.80 0.40 -8.85
C TYR A 11 -2.12 1.66 -9.38
N TRP A 12 -1.76 2.59 -8.49
CA TRP A 12 -1.09 3.84 -8.86
C TRP A 12 0.26 3.62 -9.54
N LEU A 13 1.06 2.66 -9.06
CA LEU A 13 2.41 2.40 -9.58
C LEU A 13 2.43 1.49 -10.80
N LEU A 14 1.54 0.49 -10.86
CA LEU A 14 1.62 -0.61 -11.83
C LEU A 14 0.40 -0.72 -12.75
N GLY A 15 -0.66 0.04 -12.50
CA GLY A 15 -1.88 0.02 -13.30
C GLY A 15 -2.88 -1.04 -12.86
N ASP A 16 -3.79 -1.42 -13.77
CA ASP A 16 -4.92 -2.30 -13.47
C ASP A 16 -4.51 -3.78 -13.39
N VAL A 17 -5.32 -4.57 -12.70
CA VAL A 17 -5.10 -5.99 -12.45
C VAL A 17 -5.95 -6.82 -13.38
N SER A 18 -5.31 -7.69 -14.18
CA SER A 18 -5.96 -8.63 -15.10
C SER A 18 -6.47 -9.87 -14.39
N LYS A 19 -5.70 -10.43 -13.44
CA LYS A 19 -6.07 -11.65 -12.73
C LYS A 19 -5.65 -11.62 -11.27
N ILE A 20 -6.47 -12.23 -10.41
CA ILE A 20 -6.23 -12.34 -8.98
C ILE A 20 -6.50 -13.77 -8.52
N THR A 21 -5.62 -14.26 -7.65
CA THR A 21 -5.85 -15.48 -6.85
C THR A 21 -5.51 -15.14 -5.41
N ALA A 22 -6.38 -15.51 -4.47
CA ALA A 22 -6.18 -15.17 -3.07
C ALA A 22 -6.54 -16.32 -2.14
N THR A 23 -5.91 -16.34 -0.98
CA THR A 23 -6.29 -17.17 0.18
C THR A 23 -6.37 -16.28 1.40
N ARG A 24 -7.45 -16.41 2.16
CA ARG A 24 -7.71 -15.60 3.34
C ARG A 24 -8.08 -16.49 4.51
N LYS A 25 -7.66 -16.13 5.72
CA LYS A 25 -7.98 -16.88 6.94
C LYS A 25 -8.21 -15.92 8.11
N ASN A 26 -9.07 -16.35 9.02
CA ASN A 26 -9.19 -15.75 10.34
C ASN A 26 -8.64 -16.73 11.37
N PHE A 27 -7.51 -16.40 11.99
CA PHE A 27 -6.80 -17.25 12.94
C PHE A 27 -7.05 -16.87 14.40
N ALA A 28 -7.23 -15.59 14.69
CA ALA A 28 -7.23 -15.08 16.05
C ALA A 28 -8.47 -14.22 16.39
N HIS A 29 -9.18 -13.68 15.41
CA HIS A 29 -10.26 -12.73 15.63
C HIS A 29 -11.65 -13.33 15.37
N ASN A 30 -11.98 -14.44 16.03
CA ASN A 30 -13.21 -15.23 15.81
C ASN A 30 -14.54 -14.47 16.00
N THR A 31 -14.50 -13.28 16.59
CA THR A 31 -15.67 -12.41 16.77
C THR A 31 -15.88 -11.42 15.63
N ILE A 32 -14.98 -11.41 14.65
CA ILE A 32 -15.02 -10.55 13.48
C ILE A 32 -15.24 -11.41 12.24
N GLU A 33 -16.16 -11.02 11.38
CA GLU A 33 -16.51 -11.76 10.15
C GLU A 33 -15.44 -11.65 9.03
N PHE A 34 -14.40 -10.85 9.23
CA PHE A 34 -13.34 -10.62 8.26
C PHE A 34 -12.11 -11.43 8.58
N GLU A 35 -11.31 -11.68 7.55
CA GLU A 35 -10.00 -12.29 7.68
C GLU A 35 -9.02 -11.39 8.46
N ASP A 36 -8.08 -12.02 9.15
CA ASP A 36 -6.98 -11.36 9.84
C ASP A 36 -5.62 -11.64 9.21
N ALA A 37 -5.59 -12.51 8.20
CA ALA A 37 -4.41 -12.78 7.38
C ALA A 37 -4.81 -13.21 5.97
N GLY A 38 -3.95 -12.89 4.99
CA GLY A 38 -4.17 -13.32 3.61
C GLY A 38 -2.94 -13.17 2.74
N ILE A 39 -3.00 -13.90 1.63
CA ILE A 39 -2.02 -13.89 0.56
C ILE A 39 -2.77 -13.69 -0.75
N VAL A 40 -2.32 -12.73 -1.55
CA VAL A 40 -2.90 -12.42 -2.85
C VAL A 40 -1.81 -12.50 -3.91
N LEU A 41 -2.08 -13.17 -5.02
CA LEU A 41 -1.27 -13.18 -6.22
C LEU A 41 -1.97 -12.32 -7.28
N PHE A 42 -1.23 -11.42 -7.89
CA PHE A 42 -1.68 -10.52 -8.95
C PHE A 42 -0.97 -10.81 -10.27
N GLU A 43 -1.73 -10.80 -11.37
CA GLU A 43 -1.22 -10.58 -12.72
C GLU A 43 -1.76 -9.22 -13.16
N MET A 44 -0.87 -8.31 -13.58
CA MET A 44 -1.22 -6.96 -14.01
C MET A 44 -1.49 -6.92 -15.51
N GLU A 45 -2.24 -5.94 -15.99
CA GLU A 45 -2.50 -5.77 -17.43
C GLU A 45 -1.24 -5.51 -18.25
N ASN A 46 -0.23 -4.90 -17.65
CA ASN A 46 1.09 -4.66 -18.28
C ASN A 46 2.02 -5.88 -18.26
N GLY A 47 1.56 -7.03 -17.76
CA GLY A 47 2.31 -8.28 -17.69
C GLY A 47 3.17 -8.45 -16.44
N ALA A 48 3.23 -7.47 -15.55
CA ALA A 48 3.90 -7.63 -14.25
C ALA A 48 3.14 -8.63 -13.37
N ILE A 49 3.86 -9.30 -12.47
CA ILE A 49 3.27 -10.18 -11.44
C ILE A 49 3.68 -9.70 -10.06
N GLY A 50 2.83 -9.92 -9.09
CA GLY A 50 3.11 -9.50 -7.72
C GLY A 50 2.36 -10.31 -6.67
N THR A 51 2.81 -10.17 -5.43
CA THR A 51 2.14 -10.76 -4.27
C THR A 51 1.90 -9.70 -3.21
N LEU A 52 0.79 -9.83 -2.50
CA LEU A 52 0.52 -9.12 -1.26
C LEU A 52 0.35 -10.14 -0.15
N ASN A 53 1.17 -10.04 0.89
CA ASN A 53 1.01 -10.78 2.12
C ASN A 53 0.62 -9.80 3.22
N TYR A 54 -0.45 -10.09 3.95
CA TYR A 54 -0.89 -9.22 5.02
C TYR A 54 -1.40 -10.01 6.23
N THR A 55 -1.21 -9.42 7.40
CA THR A 55 -1.81 -9.91 8.64
C THR A 55 -1.97 -8.77 9.64
N VAL A 56 -2.96 -8.90 10.52
CA VAL A 56 -3.13 -8.03 11.69
C VAL A 56 -2.73 -8.74 12.99
N ASN A 57 -2.15 -9.94 12.88
CA ASN A 57 -1.77 -10.79 14.01
C ASN A 57 -0.29 -10.63 14.42
N SER A 58 0.32 -9.46 14.15
CA SER A 58 1.68 -9.20 14.62
C SER A 58 1.74 -9.22 16.15
N PHE A 59 2.73 -9.93 16.70
CA PHE A 59 2.90 -10.03 18.15
C PHE A 59 3.35 -8.68 18.73
N GLU A 60 2.63 -8.19 19.74
CA GLU A 60 2.84 -6.95 20.48
C GLU A 60 2.74 -5.65 19.65
N LYS A 61 3.33 -5.57 18.46
CA LYS A 61 3.33 -4.37 17.63
C LYS A 61 3.48 -4.68 16.15
N ASN A 62 3.09 -3.75 15.31
CA ASN A 62 3.35 -3.83 13.89
C ASN A 62 4.86 -3.89 13.62
N MET A 63 5.24 -4.84 12.78
CA MET A 63 6.63 -5.04 12.42
C MET A 63 7.03 -4.22 11.20
N GLU A 64 6.31 -4.35 10.11
CA GLU A 64 6.69 -3.83 8.81
C GLU A 64 5.46 -3.54 7.94
N GLY A 65 5.55 -2.47 7.14
CA GLY A 65 4.77 -2.30 5.93
C GLY A 65 5.75 -1.99 4.81
N SER A 66 5.83 -2.83 3.77
CA SER A 66 6.81 -2.63 2.70
C SER A 66 6.22 -2.85 1.31
N PHE A 67 6.86 -2.21 0.33
CA PHE A 67 6.57 -2.36 -1.09
C PHE A 67 7.90 -2.48 -1.84
N THR A 68 8.08 -3.59 -2.56
CA THR A 68 9.31 -3.86 -3.31
C THR A 68 8.98 -4.05 -4.79
N VAL A 69 9.70 -3.37 -5.65
CA VAL A 69 9.60 -3.51 -7.11
C VAL A 69 10.93 -4.01 -7.67
N PHE A 70 10.86 -5.09 -8.43
CA PHE A 70 11.95 -5.60 -9.26
C PHE A 70 11.59 -5.30 -10.72
N ALA A 71 12.39 -4.46 -11.35
CA ALA A 71 12.20 -4.07 -12.75
C ALA A 71 13.47 -4.36 -13.55
N GLU A 72 13.37 -4.33 -14.89
CA GLU A 72 14.48 -4.62 -15.79
C GLU A 72 15.73 -3.78 -15.49
N ASN A 73 15.53 -2.49 -15.19
CA ASN A 73 16.62 -1.54 -14.99
C ASN A 73 16.73 -1.04 -13.56
N GLY A 74 16.07 -1.71 -12.60
CA GLY A 74 16.14 -1.27 -11.21
C GLY A 74 15.41 -2.12 -10.21
N THR A 75 15.81 -1.94 -8.96
CA THR A 75 15.11 -2.51 -7.80
C THR A 75 14.95 -1.43 -6.75
N VAL A 76 13.73 -1.30 -6.24
CA VAL A 76 13.40 -0.33 -5.20
C VAL A 76 12.60 -1.01 -4.10
N LYS A 77 12.99 -0.79 -2.84
CA LYS A 77 12.20 -1.16 -1.67
C LYS A 77 11.91 0.07 -0.82
N ILE A 78 10.64 0.30 -0.60
CA ILE A 78 10.14 1.22 0.42
C ILE A 78 9.63 0.36 1.57
N GLY A 79 10.04 0.65 2.78
CA GLY A 79 9.76 -0.17 3.96
C GLY A 79 9.65 0.66 5.23
N GLY A 80 10.19 0.12 6.32
CA GLY A 80 9.97 0.64 7.66
C GLY A 80 8.66 0.17 8.26
N GLN A 81 8.34 0.62 9.45
CA GLN A 81 7.11 0.21 10.13
C GLN A 81 5.85 0.70 9.43
N TYR A 82 5.92 1.81 8.68
CA TYR A 82 4.77 2.50 8.08
C TYR A 82 5.00 2.96 6.63
N LEU A 83 5.79 2.23 5.83
CA LEU A 83 6.16 2.65 4.46
C LEU A 83 6.88 4.01 4.41
N ASN A 84 7.71 4.32 5.36
CA ASN A 84 8.30 5.64 5.56
C ASN A 84 9.82 5.69 5.36
N GLU A 85 10.41 4.60 4.87
CA GLU A 85 11.86 4.49 4.65
C GLU A 85 12.16 3.96 3.25
N LEU A 86 13.06 4.63 2.53
CA LEU A 86 13.64 4.09 1.29
C LEU A 86 14.79 3.16 1.67
N GLU A 87 14.49 1.87 1.87
CA GLU A 87 15.47 0.89 2.34
C GLU A 87 16.47 0.47 1.26
N TYR A 88 16.00 0.42 0.02
CA TYR A 88 16.83 0.03 -1.11
C TYR A 88 16.43 0.77 -2.38
N CYS A 89 17.41 1.32 -3.10
CA CYS A 89 17.19 1.93 -4.39
C CYS A 89 18.44 1.72 -5.26
N ARG A 90 18.30 0.93 -6.30
CA ARG A 90 19.29 0.72 -7.34
C ARG A 90 18.59 0.75 -8.69
N VAL A 91 18.75 1.84 -9.40
CA VAL A 91 18.13 2.06 -10.71
C VAL A 91 19.22 2.54 -11.67
N ALA A 92 19.28 1.96 -12.85
CA ALA A 92 20.27 2.31 -13.86
C ALA A 92 20.13 3.80 -14.24
N GLY A 93 21.24 4.52 -14.21
CA GLY A 93 21.29 5.95 -14.51
C GLY A 93 20.74 6.88 -13.43
N LEU A 94 20.30 6.35 -12.29
CA LEU A 94 19.82 7.14 -11.16
C LEU A 94 20.81 7.09 -10.00
N THR A 95 21.22 8.24 -9.51
CA THR A 95 21.90 8.34 -8.20
C THR A 95 20.85 8.19 -7.10
N GLN A 96 21.12 7.37 -6.09
CA GLN A 96 20.18 7.19 -4.98
C GLN A 96 19.82 8.55 -4.36
N PRO A 97 18.54 8.91 -4.31
CA PRO A 97 18.13 10.19 -3.76
C PRO A 97 18.37 10.21 -2.24
N GLU A 98 18.89 11.32 -1.75
CA GLU A 98 18.88 11.63 -0.33
C GLU A 98 17.48 12.15 0.03
N LEU A 99 16.70 11.34 0.73
CA LEU A 99 15.36 11.73 1.16
C LEU A 99 15.39 12.26 2.59
N PRO A 100 14.61 13.29 2.89
CA PRO A 100 14.44 13.73 4.27
C PRO A 100 13.81 12.58 5.09
N LYS A 101 14.13 12.53 6.36
CA LYS A 101 13.54 11.56 7.28
C LYS A 101 12.02 11.77 7.32
N GLY A 102 11.26 10.69 7.13
CA GLY A 102 9.81 10.74 7.21
C GLY A 102 9.29 11.16 8.59
N ASN A 103 8.07 11.65 8.64
CA ASN A 103 7.41 11.98 9.89
C ASN A 103 7.30 10.75 10.80
N PRO A 104 7.40 10.91 12.13
CA PRO A 104 7.12 9.82 13.05
C PRO A 104 5.64 9.43 13.00
N ALA A 105 5.34 8.23 13.45
CA ALA A 105 3.96 7.80 13.64
C ALA A 105 3.24 8.67 14.68
N ASN A 106 1.91 8.81 14.50
CA ASN A 106 1.07 9.48 15.49
C ASN A 106 1.03 8.67 16.79
N ALA A 107 1.34 9.30 17.91
CA ALA A 107 1.28 8.69 19.22
C ALA A 107 0.02 9.16 19.95
N TYR A 108 -0.86 8.20 20.28
CA TYR A 108 -2.11 8.43 21.01
C TYR A 108 -2.04 7.91 22.46
N GLY A 109 -0.83 7.86 23.03
CA GLY A 109 -0.57 7.33 24.38
C GLY A 109 -0.52 5.81 24.42
N PHE A 110 -1.67 5.16 24.41
CA PHE A 110 -1.81 3.70 24.42
C PHE A 110 -1.74 3.05 23.03
N TYR A 111 -1.74 3.83 21.98
CA TYR A 111 -1.78 3.39 20.58
C TYR A 111 -0.86 4.25 19.72
N THR A 112 -0.09 3.60 18.86
CA THR A 112 0.71 4.26 17.83
C THR A 112 0.05 4.04 16.48
N GLY A 113 -0.38 5.12 15.86
CA GLY A 113 -1.09 5.10 14.58
C GLY A 113 -0.18 5.16 13.37
N SER A 114 -0.76 5.50 12.24
CA SER A 114 -0.03 5.73 10.99
C SER A 114 0.79 7.03 11.03
N MET A 115 1.59 7.28 10.00
CA MET A 115 2.37 8.52 9.85
C MET A 115 1.50 9.77 9.87
N SER A 116 2.04 10.85 10.45
CA SER A 116 1.41 12.17 10.52
C SER A 116 1.62 12.93 9.21
N ASN A 117 0.84 12.60 8.16
CA ASN A 117 0.92 13.23 6.84
C ASN A 117 -0.40 13.84 6.36
N HIS A 118 -1.38 14.00 7.24
CA HIS A 118 -2.68 14.57 6.86
C HIS A 118 -2.59 16.04 6.44
N ASP A 119 -1.61 16.79 6.96
CA ASP A 119 -1.29 18.15 6.52
C ASP A 119 -0.98 18.20 5.03
N LYS A 120 -0.24 17.23 4.49
CA LYS A 120 0.08 17.13 3.06
C LYS A 120 -1.14 16.89 2.18
N VAL A 121 -2.12 16.15 2.69
CA VAL A 121 -3.39 15.94 1.97
C VAL A 121 -4.13 17.27 1.83
N TYR A 122 -4.21 18.08 2.89
CA TYR A 122 -4.86 19.38 2.85
C TYR A 122 -4.08 20.39 1.99
N GLU A 123 -2.75 20.41 2.08
CA GLU A 123 -1.90 21.23 1.21
C GLU A 123 -2.18 20.91 -0.27
N ASN A 124 -2.20 19.62 -0.63
CA ASN A 124 -2.45 19.17 -1.99
C ASN A 124 -3.86 19.52 -2.47
N LEU A 125 -4.87 19.37 -1.61
CA LEU A 125 -6.24 19.79 -1.91
C LEU A 125 -6.31 21.29 -2.22
N MET A 126 -5.67 22.12 -1.40
CA MET A 126 -5.65 23.57 -1.62
C MET A 126 -4.97 23.96 -2.94
N LEU A 127 -3.86 23.29 -3.28
CA LEU A 127 -3.17 23.51 -4.54
C LEU A 127 -4.02 23.08 -5.75
N ALA A 128 -4.72 21.96 -5.65
CA ALA A 128 -5.63 21.47 -6.69
C ALA A 128 -6.81 22.45 -6.91
N LEU A 129 -7.40 22.96 -5.82
CA LEU A 129 -8.49 23.95 -5.90
C LEU A 129 -8.04 25.30 -6.51
N GLN A 130 -6.78 25.65 -6.40
CA GLN A 130 -6.20 26.84 -7.01
C GLN A 130 -5.82 26.64 -8.48
N ASN A 131 -6.14 25.50 -9.08
CA ASN A 131 -5.78 25.12 -10.46
C ASN A 131 -4.27 25.18 -10.77
N ASN A 132 -3.43 24.91 -9.78
CA ASN A 132 -1.97 24.96 -9.95
C ASN A 132 -1.39 23.66 -10.56
N GLY A 133 -2.20 22.88 -11.30
CA GLY A 133 -1.76 21.68 -11.99
C GLY A 133 -1.39 20.50 -11.08
N HIS A 134 -1.78 20.54 -9.83
CA HIS A 134 -1.60 19.43 -8.91
C HIS A 134 -2.69 18.37 -9.12
N GLU A 135 -2.26 17.13 -9.25
CA GLU A 135 -3.16 15.99 -9.24
C GLU A 135 -3.61 15.71 -7.81
N PHE A 136 -4.91 15.58 -7.65
CA PHE A 136 -5.53 15.16 -6.40
C PHE A 136 -6.19 13.81 -6.61
N ALA A 137 -6.06 12.90 -5.62
CA ALA A 137 -6.71 11.61 -5.67
C ALA A 137 -8.24 11.81 -5.78
N ASP A 138 -8.80 11.41 -6.91
CA ASP A 138 -10.22 11.58 -7.20
C ASP A 138 -11.04 10.32 -6.86
N ALA A 139 -12.35 10.43 -6.99
CA ALA A 139 -13.25 9.32 -6.72
C ALA A 139 -13.07 8.15 -7.71
N ALA A 140 -12.59 8.40 -8.92
CA ALA A 140 -12.37 7.35 -9.91
C ALA A 140 -11.16 6.47 -9.52
N ALA A 141 -10.08 7.06 -9.02
CA ALA A 141 -8.95 6.32 -8.48
C ALA A 141 -9.35 5.48 -7.25
N GLY A 142 -10.13 6.08 -6.33
CA GLY A 142 -10.68 5.36 -5.18
C GLY A 142 -11.61 4.19 -5.57
N LEU A 143 -12.39 4.36 -6.64
CA LEU A 143 -13.25 3.29 -7.18
C LEU A 143 -12.42 2.10 -7.65
N LYS A 144 -11.31 2.33 -8.35
CA LYS A 144 -10.41 1.26 -8.81
C LYS A 144 -9.83 0.44 -7.66
N THR A 145 -9.41 1.09 -6.60
CA THR A 145 -8.96 0.41 -5.37
C THR A 145 -10.05 -0.51 -4.82
N VAL A 146 -11.29 -0.03 -4.74
CA VAL A 146 -12.44 -0.81 -4.27
C VAL A 146 -12.75 -1.98 -5.22
N GLU A 147 -12.72 -1.78 -6.54
CA GLU A 147 -12.91 -2.83 -7.53
C GLU A 147 -11.89 -3.96 -7.39
N ILE A 148 -10.60 -3.63 -7.21
CA ILE A 148 -9.55 -4.63 -6.99
C ILE A 148 -9.79 -5.40 -5.68
N ILE A 149 -10.15 -4.72 -4.60
CA ILE A 149 -10.48 -5.35 -3.33
C ILE A 149 -11.67 -6.31 -3.50
N GLN A 150 -12.73 -5.92 -4.21
CA GLN A 150 -13.85 -6.80 -4.50
C GLN A 150 -13.45 -8.03 -5.33
N LYS A 151 -12.54 -7.85 -6.31
CA LYS A 151 -11.98 -8.97 -7.08
C LYS A 151 -11.21 -9.94 -6.17
N ILE A 152 -10.44 -9.43 -5.19
CA ILE A 152 -9.74 -10.27 -4.20
C ILE A 152 -10.74 -11.13 -3.44
N TYR A 153 -11.81 -10.54 -2.91
CA TYR A 153 -12.84 -11.28 -2.16
C TYR A 153 -13.57 -12.32 -3.02
N LYS A 154 -13.88 -11.99 -4.27
CA LYS A 154 -14.57 -12.93 -5.20
C LYS A 154 -13.69 -14.10 -5.63
N ASN A 155 -12.37 -13.92 -5.69
CA ASN A 155 -11.42 -14.93 -6.16
C ASN A 155 -10.59 -15.55 -5.01
N SER A 156 -11.12 -15.48 -3.79
CA SER A 156 -10.49 -16.10 -2.62
C SER A 156 -11.02 -17.50 -2.38
N PHE A 157 -10.09 -18.38 -2.04
CA PHE A 157 -10.40 -19.68 -1.43
C PHE A 157 -10.38 -19.51 0.10
N GLU A 158 -11.39 -20.04 0.77
CA GLU A 158 -11.50 -20.07 2.23
C GLU A 158 -10.68 -21.22 2.84
#